data_79fcdf986a2afbfe075719bf2c369bdc
#
_entry.id   79fcdf986a2afbfe075719bf2c369bdc
#
_cell.length_a   1.000
_cell.length_b   1.000
_cell.length_c   1.000
_cell.angle_alpha   90.00
_cell.angle_beta   90.00
_cell.angle_gamma   90.00
#
_symmetry.space_group_name_H-M   'P 1'
#
loop_
_entity.id
_entity.type
_entity.pdbx_description
1 polymer ?
#
loop_
_entity_poly.entity_id
_entity_poly.type
_entity_poly.pdbx_seq_one_letter_code
_entity_poly.pdbx_strand_id
1 'polypeptide(L)'
;MSRSRSPSRTRPLPDAAERAKGLRPGDTITVGAYFFGVDADVPRIVQVTCTLKEPEEDGYMGHSPDFKEYAQWPALGYIGVRRKTPSPTAPLLARSLSMFFHEFGLDDDQRPNRCVEKLVGGQGKTCQKWMGDIMVFRDEASDRYCDVAEEDLGPVIEYFRDYGRL
;
A
#
# COMPACT_ATOMS: atom_id res chain seq x y z
N MET A 1 -10.03 -25.48 -35.47
CA MET A 1 -10.16 -24.00 -35.43
C MET A 1 -10.31 -23.58 -33.99
N SER A 2 -9.23 -23.13 -33.37
CA SER A 2 -9.18 -22.72 -31.97
C SER A 2 -9.51 -21.22 -31.89
N ARG A 3 -10.60 -20.87 -31.20
CA ARG A 3 -10.97 -19.45 -30.93
C ARG A 3 -10.16 -18.96 -29.76
N SER A 4 -9.17 -18.13 -30.03
CA SER A 4 -8.46 -17.35 -29.05
C SER A 4 -9.45 -16.39 -28.36
N ARG A 5 -9.68 -16.59 -27.06
CA ARG A 5 -10.41 -15.63 -26.22
C ARG A 5 -9.47 -14.47 -25.92
N SER A 6 -9.78 -13.31 -26.47
CA SER A 6 -9.13 -12.06 -26.08
C SER A 6 -9.29 -11.82 -24.58
N PRO A 7 -8.23 -11.40 -23.87
CA PRO A 7 -8.34 -11.06 -22.46
C PRO A 7 -9.32 -9.88 -22.30
N SER A 8 -10.28 -10.05 -21.42
CA SER A 8 -11.23 -8.99 -21.02
C SER A 8 -10.42 -7.79 -20.52
N ARG A 9 -10.45 -6.69 -21.24
CA ARG A 9 -9.93 -5.41 -20.75
C ARG A 9 -10.79 -4.99 -19.55
N THR A 10 -10.31 -5.25 -18.36
CA THR A 10 -10.90 -4.70 -17.13
C THR A 10 -10.87 -3.17 -17.26
N ARG A 11 -12.05 -2.56 -17.29
CA ARG A 11 -12.17 -1.10 -17.32
C ARG A 11 -11.52 -0.58 -16.03
N PRO A 12 -10.59 0.40 -16.11
CA PRO A 12 -10.00 0.96 -14.90
C PRO A 12 -11.13 1.49 -13.99
N LEU A 13 -11.05 1.16 -12.71
CA LEU A 13 -11.99 1.68 -11.72
C LEU A 13 -11.86 3.22 -11.68
N PRO A 14 -12.99 3.92 -11.47
CA PRO A 14 -12.95 5.37 -11.25
C PRO A 14 -12.00 5.69 -10.11
N ASP A 15 -11.35 6.85 -10.16
CA ASP A 15 -10.50 7.31 -9.07
C ASP A 15 -11.30 7.48 -7.76
N ALA A 16 -10.60 7.65 -6.63
CA ALA A 16 -11.26 7.72 -5.33
C ALA A 16 -12.19 8.94 -5.22
N ALA A 17 -11.84 10.06 -5.87
CA ALA A 17 -12.67 11.26 -5.90
C ALA A 17 -14.01 11.02 -6.63
N GLU A 18 -13.96 10.33 -7.77
CA GLU A 18 -15.16 9.93 -8.52
C GLU A 18 -16.05 8.96 -7.71
N ARG A 19 -15.43 8.01 -6.99
CA ARG A 19 -16.15 7.05 -6.14
C ARG A 19 -16.80 7.72 -4.93
N ALA A 20 -16.17 8.77 -4.39
CA ALA A 20 -16.70 9.53 -3.26
C ALA A 20 -17.77 10.56 -3.67
N LYS A 21 -18.03 10.75 -4.97
CA LYS A 21 -18.98 11.73 -5.47
C LYS A 21 -20.40 11.45 -4.98
N GLY A 22 -20.98 12.40 -4.25
CA GLY A 22 -22.33 12.29 -3.69
C GLY A 22 -22.40 11.58 -2.34
N LEU A 23 -21.29 11.07 -1.81
CA LEU A 23 -21.18 10.53 -0.47
C LEU A 23 -20.97 11.64 0.57
N ARG A 24 -21.14 11.29 1.85
CA ARG A 24 -21.03 12.19 3.00
C ARG A 24 -19.91 11.72 3.94
N PRO A 25 -19.41 12.59 4.81
CA PRO A 25 -18.56 12.16 5.93
C PRO A 25 -19.24 11.06 6.73
N GLY A 26 -18.49 10.02 7.06
CA GLY A 26 -18.98 8.80 7.72
C GLY A 26 -19.43 7.70 6.77
N ASP A 27 -19.71 7.99 5.49
CA ASP A 27 -19.92 6.94 4.48
C ASP A 27 -18.62 6.19 4.21
N THR A 28 -18.70 5.03 3.57
CA THR A 28 -17.55 4.19 3.27
C THR A 28 -17.33 4.02 1.78
N ILE A 29 -16.06 3.92 1.41
CA ILE A 29 -15.61 3.46 0.08
C ILE A 29 -14.66 2.28 0.26
N THR A 30 -14.41 1.55 -0.83
CA THR A 30 -13.43 0.47 -0.84
C THR A 30 -12.25 0.86 -1.71
N VAL A 31 -11.04 0.64 -1.23
CA VAL A 31 -9.78 0.97 -1.94
C VAL A 31 -8.91 -0.26 -2.01
N GLY A 32 -8.40 -0.56 -3.20
CA GLY A 32 -7.42 -1.64 -3.42
C GLY A 32 -6.05 -1.26 -2.87
N ALA A 33 -5.47 -2.12 -2.03
CA ALA A 33 -4.14 -1.94 -1.44
C ALA A 33 -3.30 -3.22 -1.60
N TYR A 34 -1.97 -3.10 -1.65
CA TYR A 34 -1.09 -4.26 -1.51
C TYR A 34 -1.02 -4.68 -0.05
N PHE A 35 -1.25 -5.96 0.20
CA PHE A 35 -1.05 -6.60 1.48
C PHE A 35 0.13 -7.58 1.43
N PHE A 36 1.14 -7.30 2.24
CA PHE A 36 2.32 -8.13 2.44
C PHE A 36 2.15 -8.88 3.75
N GLY A 37 1.50 -10.03 3.69
CA GLY A 37 1.27 -10.87 4.88
C GLY A 37 2.57 -11.46 5.40
N VAL A 38 2.76 -11.47 6.72
CA VAL A 38 3.98 -11.92 7.40
C VAL A 38 4.42 -13.33 6.98
N ASP A 39 3.48 -14.23 6.74
CA ASP A 39 3.73 -15.62 6.33
C ASP A 39 3.48 -15.87 4.83
N ALA A 40 3.13 -14.85 4.06
CA ALA A 40 2.85 -15.00 2.66
C ALA A 40 4.14 -15.16 1.83
N ASP A 41 4.02 -15.81 0.69
CA ASP A 41 5.13 -15.93 -0.26
C ASP A 41 5.16 -14.79 -1.27
N VAL A 42 3.99 -14.21 -1.55
CA VAL A 42 3.79 -13.11 -2.49
C VAL A 42 2.77 -12.12 -1.93
N PRO A 43 2.88 -10.83 -2.27
CA PRO A 43 1.87 -9.85 -1.90
C PRO A 43 0.58 -10.10 -2.69
N ARG A 44 -0.52 -9.64 -2.16
CA ARG A 44 -1.81 -9.68 -2.84
C ARG A 44 -2.49 -8.31 -2.77
N ILE A 45 -3.30 -8.00 -3.76
CA ILE A 45 -4.20 -6.85 -3.70
C ILE A 45 -5.44 -7.25 -2.90
N VAL A 46 -5.75 -6.46 -1.88
CA VAL A 46 -6.92 -6.60 -1.02
C VAL A 46 -7.79 -5.36 -1.10
N GLN A 47 -9.09 -5.52 -0.83
CA GLN A 47 -10.04 -4.41 -0.82
C GLN A 47 -10.24 -3.93 0.61
N VAL A 48 -9.77 -2.73 0.92
CA VAL A 48 -9.83 -2.14 2.26
C VAL A 48 -10.98 -1.15 2.33
N THR A 49 -11.84 -1.31 3.32
CA THR A 49 -12.90 -0.34 3.61
C THR A 49 -12.29 0.91 4.24
N CYS A 50 -12.59 2.06 3.66
CA CYS A 50 -12.18 3.37 4.16
C CYS A 50 -13.40 4.20 4.52
N THR A 51 -13.44 4.77 5.73
CA THR A 51 -14.45 5.73 6.13
C THR A 51 -14.05 7.12 5.65
N LEU A 52 -14.98 7.86 5.05
CA LEU A 52 -14.76 9.22 4.60
C LEU A 52 -14.76 10.18 5.79
N LYS A 53 -13.73 11.01 5.87
CA LYS A 53 -13.57 12.06 6.88
C LYS A 53 -14.31 13.33 6.46
N GLU A 54 -14.40 14.31 7.35
CA GLU A 54 -14.84 15.65 7.00
C GLU A 54 -14.00 16.22 5.83
N PRO A 55 -14.59 17.03 4.95
CA PRO A 55 -13.85 17.66 3.86
C PRO A 55 -12.73 18.54 4.36
N GLU A 56 -11.59 18.47 3.69
CA GLU A 56 -10.46 19.36 3.89
C GLU A 56 -10.67 20.72 3.18
N GLU A 57 -9.69 21.63 3.27
CA GLU A 57 -9.76 22.97 2.65
C GLU A 57 -9.99 22.93 1.15
N ASP A 58 -9.53 21.89 0.47
CA ASP A 58 -9.73 21.69 -0.98
C ASP A 58 -11.12 21.12 -1.33
N GLY A 59 -11.97 20.89 -0.34
CA GLY A 59 -13.34 20.36 -0.50
C GLY A 59 -13.42 18.85 -0.73
N TYR A 60 -12.31 18.13 -0.67
CA TYR A 60 -12.27 16.67 -0.80
C TYR A 60 -12.19 15.99 0.56
N MET A 61 -12.82 14.82 0.67
CA MET A 61 -12.83 14.03 1.89
C MET A 61 -11.60 13.14 1.98
N GLY A 62 -10.93 13.13 3.12
CA GLY A 62 -9.88 12.18 3.44
C GLY A 62 -10.44 10.77 3.70
N HIS A 63 -9.57 9.78 3.69
CA HIS A 63 -9.91 8.37 3.88
C HIS A 63 -9.29 7.85 5.18
N SER A 64 -10.09 7.16 6.00
CA SER A 64 -9.63 6.44 7.19
C SER A 64 -9.77 4.94 6.96
N PRO A 65 -8.67 4.23 6.62
CA PRO A 65 -8.73 2.80 6.35
C PRO A 65 -9.05 1.98 7.60
N ASP A 66 -9.88 0.94 7.47
CA ASP A 66 -10.09 -0.08 8.49
C ASP A 66 -9.27 -1.32 8.17
N PHE A 67 -8.28 -1.60 9.01
CA PHE A 67 -7.34 -2.72 8.83
C PHE A 67 -7.75 -4.01 9.54
N LYS A 68 -8.82 -4.00 10.35
CA LYS A 68 -9.16 -5.09 11.27
C LYS A 68 -9.35 -6.44 10.59
N GLU A 69 -9.77 -6.43 9.34
CA GLU A 69 -9.94 -7.66 8.56
C GLU A 69 -8.62 -8.32 8.18
N TYR A 70 -7.53 -7.53 8.03
CA TYR A 70 -6.26 -8.00 7.50
C TYR A 70 -5.15 -8.03 8.53
N ALA A 71 -5.09 -7.04 9.40
CA ALA A 71 -4.01 -6.90 10.36
C ALA A 71 -4.52 -6.29 11.68
N GLN A 72 -3.99 -6.81 12.79
CA GLN A 72 -4.26 -6.29 14.13
C GLN A 72 -2.96 -5.70 14.66
N TRP A 73 -2.74 -4.41 14.43
CA TRP A 73 -1.58 -3.72 14.93
C TRP A 73 -1.89 -3.07 16.27
N PRO A 74 -1.21 -3.46 17.37
CA PRO A 74 -1.36 -2.80 18.68
C PRO A 74 -0.93 -1.33 18.62
N ALA A 75 0.10 -1.04 17.82
CA ALA A 75 0.54 0.31 17.52
C ALA A 75 0.70 0.47 16.01
N LEU A 76 -0.07 1.37 15.41
CA LEU A 76 -0.05 1.62 13.98
C LEU A 76 1.07 2.58 13.62
N GLY A 77 2.08 2.09 12.91
CA GLY A 77 3.08 2.91 12.25
C GLY A 77 2.64 3.31 10.83
N TYR A 78 3.04 4.51 10.42
CA TYR A 78 2.74 5.05 9.12
C TYR A 78 3.97 5.71 8.49
N ILE A 79 4.26 5.39 7.25
CA ILE A 79 5.29 6.06 6.46
C ILE A 79 4.69 6.50 5.13
N GLY A 80 4.73 7.81 4.87
CA GLY A 80 4.49 8.37 3.55
C GLY A 80 5.75 8.22 2.69
N VAL A 81 5.69 7.39 1.67
CA VAL A 81 6.81 7.18 0.75
C VAL A 81 6.71 8.18 -0.39
N ARG A 82 7.45 9.28 -0.27
CA ARG A 82 7.56 10.30 -1.32
C ARG A 82 9.02 10.40 -1.74
N ARG A 83 9.37 9.84 -2.88
CA ARG A 83 10.71 10.06 -3.44
C ARG A 83 10.74 11.40 -4.16
N LYS A 84 11.36 12.41 -3.55
CA LYS A 84 11.58 13.72 -4.15
C LYS A 84 12.84 13.79 -5.01
N THR A 85 13.79 12.88 -4.81
CA THR A 85 15.05 12.83 -5.54
C THR A 85 15.28 11.46 -6.16
N PRO A 86 15.75 11.40 -7.42
CA PRO A 86 16.15 10.12 -8.02
C PRO A 86 17.28 9.50 -7.19
N SER A 87 17.08 8.28 -6.72
CA SER A 87 18.21 7.45 -6.32
C SER A 87 18.92 6.97 -7.59
N PRO A 88 20.26 6.89 -7.61
CA PRO A 88 20.99 6.35 -8.77
C PRO A 88 20.56 4.92 -9.14
N THR A 89 19.95 4.21 -8.21
CA THR A 89 19.60 2.79 -8.32
C THR A 89 18.10 2.50 -8.33
N ALA A 90 17.26 3.50 -8.11
CA ALA A 90 15.82 3.32 -8.06
C ALA A 90 15.07 4.42 -8.83
N PRO A 91 14.11 4.08 -9.68
CA PRO A 91 13.31 5.06 -10.41
C PRO A 91 12.52 5.95 -9.43
N LEU A 92 12.25 7.18 -9.87
CA LEU A 92 11.28 8.04 -9.19
C LEU A 92 9.95 7.28 -9.08
N LEU A 93 9.34 7.30 -7.92
CA LEU A 93 7.96 6.92 -7.80
C LEU A 93 7.13 7.93 -8.60
N ALA A 94 6.45 7.47 -9.63
CA ALA A 94 5.55 8.29 -10.43
C ALA A 94 4.42 8.87 -9.58
N ARG A 95 4.11 8.21 -8.44
CA ARG A 95 3.08 8.59 -7.48
C ARG A 95 3.55 8.32 -6.05
N SER A 96 3.00 9.06 -5.10
CA SER A 96 3.22 8.80 -3.67
C SER A 96 2.54 7.51 -3.24
N LEU A 97 3.13 6.86 -2.25
CA LEU A 97 2.59 5.66 -1.62
C LEU A 97 2.53 5.89 -0.11
N SER A 98 1.54 5.30 0.53
CA SER A 98 1.40 5.26 1.99
C SER A 98 1.53 3.84 2.49
N MET A 99 2.43 3.63 3.43
CA MET A 99 2.71 2.32 4.02
C MET A 99 2.25 2.31 5.48
N PHE A 100 1.49 1.28 5.84
CA PHE A 100 1.02 1.02 7.19
C PHE A 100 1.62 -0.28 7.71
N PHE A 101 2.11 -0.27 8.94
CA PHE A 101 2.81 -1.39 9.57
C PHE A 101 2.71 -1.30 11.09
N HIS A 102 3.17 -2.34 11.81
CA HIS A 102 3.29 -2.28 13.26
C HIS A 102 4.51 -1.46 13.67
N GLU A 103 4.31 -0.33 14.32
CA GLU A 103 5.37 0.64 14.64
C GLU A 103 6.49 0.07 15.52
N PHE A 104 6.14 -0.74 16.51
CA PHE A 104 7.08 -1.36 17.45
C PHE A 104 7.29 -2.86 17.18
N GLY A 105 7.26 -3.24 15.90
CA GLY A 105 7.31 -4.66 15.52
C GLY A 105 8.52 -5.44 16.05
N LEU A 106 9.68 -4.77 16.25
CA LEU A 106 10.87 -5.39 16.82
C LEU A 106 10.73 -5.60 18.33
N ASP A 107 10.14 -4.63 19.04
CA ASP A 107 10.00 -4.66 20.50
C ASP A 107 8.84 -5.58 20.93
N ASP A 108 7.83 -5.73 20.08
CA ASP A 108 6.61 -6.52 20.34
C ASP A 108 6.68 -7.95 19.79
N ASP A 109 7.88 -8.50 19.61
CA ASP A 109 8.13 -9.88 19.15
C ASP A 109 7.40 -10.27 17.85
N GLN A 110 7.17 -9.30 16.97
CA GLN A 110 6.63 -9.57 15.65
C GLN A 110 7.63 -10.40 14.82
N ARG A 111 7.11 -11.30 14.01
CA ARG A 111 7.96 -12.10 13.12
C ARG A 111 8.41 -11.29 11.91
N PRO A 112 9.64 -11.55 11.39
CA PRO A 112 10.06 -10.98 10.11
C PRO A 112 9.05 -11.26 9.01
N ASN A 113 8.80 -10.26 8.17
CA ASN A 113 7.87 -10.39 7.04
C ASN A 113 8.51 -11.22 5.92
N ARG A 114 8.12 -12.49 5.85
CA ARG A 114 8.64 -13.44 4.87
C ARG A 114 8.35 -13.02 3.43
N CYS A 115 7.21 -12.38 3.18
CA CYS A 115 6.84 -11.89 1.87
C CYS A 115 7.85 -10.84 1.38
N VAL A 116 8.17 -9.87 2.22
CA VAL A 116 9.16 -8.83 1.89
C VAL A 116 10.56 -9.44 1.73
N GLU A 117 10.99 -10.33 2.65
CA GLU A 117 12.30 -10.99 2.54
C GLU A 117 12.49 -11.72 1.22
N LYS A 118 11.47 -12.45 0.75
CA LYS A 118 11.53 -13.14 -0.55
C LYS A 118 11.63 -12.16 -1.73
N LEU A 119 10.86 -11.08 -1.70
CA LEU A 119 10.82 -10.10 -2.79
C LEU A 119 12.12 -9.30 -2.91
N VAL A 120 12.80 -9.01 -1.81
CA VAL A 120 14.08 -8.29 -1.84
C VAL A 120 15.29 -9.19 -2.09
N GLY A 121 15.09 -10.51 -2.18
CA GLY A 121 16.14 -11.47 -2.52
C GLY A 121 16.93 -12.02 -1.32
N GLY A 122 16.25 -12.17 -0.17
CA GLY A 122 16.75 -12.89 1.00
C GLY A 122 17.35 -12.02 2.10
N GLN A 123 17.61 -12.67 3.24
CA GLN A 123 18.14 -12.03 4.44
C GLN A 123 19.53 -11.39 4.20
N GLY A 124 19.77 -10.28 4.87
CA GLY A 124 21.08 -9.64 4.93
C GLY A 124 21.34 -8.56 3.88
N LYS A 125 20.37 -8.27 3.01
CA LYS A 125 20.50 -7.18 2.04
C LYS A 125 19.82 -5.87 2.51
N THR A 126 19.06 -5.92 3.58
CA THR A 126 18.40 -4.77 4.16
C THR A 126 18.89 -4.55 5.60
N CYS A 127 19.26 -3.31 5.96
CA CYS A 127 19.64 -2.97 7.34
C CYS A 127 18.43 -2.95 8.26
N GLN A 128 17.24 -2.71 7.72
CA GLN A 128 15.98 -2.74 8.45
C GLN A 128 15.28 -4.07 8.26
N LYS A 129 14.91 -4.69 9.36
CA LYS A 129 14.00 -5.84 9.33
C LYS A 129 12.57 -5.35 9.25
N TRP A 130 11.87 -5.75 8.20
CA TRP A 130 10.44 -5.51 8.08
C TRP A 130 9.71 -6.59 8.89
N MET A 131 8.93 -6.15 9.88
CA MET A 131 8.28 -7.04 10.85
C MET A 131 6.77 -7.00 10.71
N GLY A 132 6.12 -8.16 10.91
CA GLY A 132 4.67 -8.27 10.87
C GLY A 132 4.05 -8.02 9.49
N ASP A 133 2.75 -7.83 9.47
CA ASP A 133 2.01 -7.52 8.25
C ASP A 133 2.23 -6.07 7.82
N ILE A 134 2.22 -5.82 6.51
CA ILE A 134 2.40 -4.49 5.93
C ILE A 134 1.33 -4.26 4.87
N MET A 135 0.77 -3.05 4.84
CA MET A 135 -0.20 -2.64 3.83
C MET A 135 0.26 -1.37 3.13
N VAL A 136 0.14 -1.33 1.80
CA VAL A 136 0.58 -0.20 0.98
C VAL A 136 -0.56 0.27 0.10
N PHE A 137 -0.89 1.56 0.23
CA PHE A 137 -1.84 2.26 -0.62
C PHE A 137 -1.11 3.17 -1.61
N ARG A 138 -1.77 3.45 -2.71
CA ARG A 138 -1.37 4.52 -3.62
C ARG A 138 -2.10 5.81 -3.23
N ASP A 139 -1.32 6.89 -3.04
CA ASP A 139 -1.89 8.18 -2.71
C ASP A 139 -2.40 8.90 -3.96
N GLU A 140 -3.59 9.44 -3.89
CA GLU A 140 -4.10 10.43 -4.82
C GLU A 140 -3.71 11.83 -4.36
N ALA A 141 -3.87 12.09 -3.06
CA ALA A 141 -3.43 13.27 -2.33
C ALA A 141 -3.16 12.89 -0.86
N SER A 142 -2.85 13.88 0.00
CA SER A 142 -2.71 13.61 1.43
C SER A 142 -3.97 12.95 1.98
N ASP A 143 -3.78 11.83 2.69
CA ASP A 143 -4.86 11.03 3.29
C ASP A 143 -6.00 10.59 2.33
N ARG A 144 -5.76 10.66 1.02
CA ARG A 144 -6.69 10.16 0.00
C ARG A 144 -6.01 9.07 -0.81
N TYR A 145 -6.61 7.89 -0.82
CA TYR A 145 -6.05 6.70 -1.45
C TYR A 145 -6.83 6.31 -2.70
N CYS A 146 -6.12 5.84 -3.69
CA CYS A 146 -6.70 5.20 -4.86
C CYS A 146 -6.18 3.77 -4.99
N ASP A 147 -6.81 2.98 -5.87
CA ASP A 147 -6.43 1.60 -6.06
C ASP A 147 -4.98 1.49 -6.52
N VAL A 148 -4.24 0.57 -5.90
CA VAL A 148 -2.92 0.17 -6.40
C VAL A 148 -3.07 -0.54 -7.75
N ALA A 149 -2.06 -0.41 -8.58
CA ALA A 149 -1.96 -1.09 -9.87
C ALA A 149 -0.73 -2.01 -9.89
N GLU A 150 -0.66 -2.92 -10.86
CA GLU A 150 0.47 -3.85 -10.97
C GLU A 150 1.81 -3.13 -11.12
N GLU A 151 1.83 -2.00 -11.80
CA GLU A 151 3.04 -1.18 -11.96
C GLU A 151 3.56 -0.56 -10.65
N ASP A 152 2.72 -0.46 -9.61
CA ASP A 152 3.14 0.08 -8.32
C ASP A 152 4.00 -0.92 -7.52
N LEU A 153 3.93 -2.21 -7.81
CA LEU A 153 4.64 -3.25 -7.06
C LEU A 153 6.16 -3.14 -7.18
N GLY A 154 6.67 -2.91 -8.38
CA GLY A 154 8.12 -2.75 -8.61
C GLY A 154 8.72 -1.66 -7.73
N PRO A 155 8.23 -0.42 -7.77
CA PRO A 155 8.64 0.67 -6.89
C PRO A 155 8.54 0.35 -5.38
N VAL A 156 7.51 -0.38 -4.96
CA VAL A 156 7.37 -0.81 -3.54
C VAL A 156 8.48 -1.77 -3.14
N ILE A 157 8.77 -2.78 -3.98
CA ILE A 157 9.86 -3.75 -3.73
C ILE A 157 11.21 -3.02 -3.66
N GLU A 158 11.45 -2.08 -4.55
CA GLU A 158 12.68 -1.30 -4.54
C GLU A 158 12.79 -0.43 -3.29
N TYR A 159 11.69 0.14 -2.83
CA TYR A 159 11.67 0.84 -1.56
C TYR A 159 12.08 -0.06 -0.39
N PHE A 160 11.51 -1.26 -0.28
CA PHE A 160 11.91 -2.22 0.75
C PHE A 160 13.39 -2.58 0.67
N ARG A 161 13.93 -2.71 -0.53
CA ARG A 161 15.34 -3.03 -0.76
C ARG A 161 16.25 -1.88 -0.39
N ASP A 162 15.90 -0.66 -0.77
CA ASP A 162 16.72 0.53 -0.58
C ASP A 162 16.70 1.05 0.85
N TYR A 163 15.53 1.04 1.50
CA TYR A 163 15.39 1.47 2.89
C TYR A 163 16.21 0.61 3.86
N GLY A 164 16.60 -0.54 3.41
CA GLY A 164 17.49 -1.38 4.13
C GLY A 164 18.99 -1.15 3.83
N ARG A 165 19.35 -0.15 3.07
CA ARG A 165 20.73 0.15 2.67
C ARG A 165 21.30 1.44 3.29
N LEU A 166 20.64 2.01 4.29
CA LEU A 166 21.15 3.17 5.03
C LEU A 166 22.21 2.76 6.04
#